data_57b78ce4c67f9b3e8f1479dbc863ebdc
#
_entry.id   57b78ce4c67f9b3e8f1479dbc863ebdc
#
_cell.length_a   1.000
_cell.length_b   1.000
_cell.length_c   1.000
_cell.angle_alpha   90.00
_cell.angle_beta   90.00
_cell.angle_gamma   90.00
#
_symmetry.space_group_name_H-M   'P 1'
#
loop_
_entity.id
_entity.type
_entity.pdbx_description
1 polymer ?
#
loop_
_entity_poly.entity_id
_entity_poly.type
_entity_poly.pdbx_seq_one_letter_code
_entity_poly.pdbx_strand_id
1 'polypeptide(L)'
;RQMCIRDSFYTMGKKCGKLLEKKIGQGGITIKELVELFWVFMKMGSVTFGGGYAMLPIIQREVVEKRGWATEEEVMDYYAIGQCTPGIIAVNTSTFIGYKLKGILGGFVATFGFVFPSIIIITIIAAFIQNFAHLPYITYAFDGIRACVCALILDAVVKLGKKSVIDKWCLGICVVITILSAFTSLSPVILVVLAGAAGACIKNLEKLKGEKK
;
A
#
# COMPACT_ATOMS: atom_id res chain seq x y z
N ARG A 1 23.93 -6.35 13.64
CA ARG A 1 22.61 -5.67 13.53
C ARG A 1 21.84 -6.04 12.25
N GLN A 2 22.49 -6.48 11.18
CA GLN A 2 21.83 -6.92 9.92
C GLN A 2 21.30 -8.37 9.97
N MET A 3 21.81 -9.19 10.87
CA MET A 3 21.36 -10.59 11.06
C MET A 3 19.92 -10.65 11.64
N CYS A 4 19.55 -9.69 12.46
CA CYS A 4 18.25 -9.63 13.12
C CYS A 4 17.07 -9.32 12.17
N ILE A 5 17.32 -8.57 11.08
CA ILE A 5 16.25 -8.19 10.12
C ILE A 5 15.88 -9.37 9.21
N ARG A 6 16.88 -10.13 8.72
CA ARG A 6 16.68 -11.30 7.85
C ARG A 6 15.98 -12.43 8.59
N ASP A 7 16.36 -12.67 9.84
CA ASP A 7 15.75 -13.70 10.67
C ASP A 7 14.34 -13.31 11.11
N SER A 8 14.08 -12.01 11.29
CA SER A 8 12.75 -11.47 11.56
C SER A 8 11.81 -11.67 10.37
N PHE A 9 12.25 -11.39 9.15
CA PHE A 9 11.46 -11.62 7.93
C PHE A 9 11.17 -13.10 7.69
N TYR A 10 12.16 -13.97 7.90
CA TYR A 10 11.99 -15.42 7.75
C TYR A 10 11.07 -16.02 8.81
N THR A 11 11.21 -15.55 10.04
CA THR A 11 10.35 -15.97 11.18
C THR A 11 8.93 -15.42 11.03
N MET A 12 8.77 -14.20 10.51
CA MET A 12 7.49 -13.57 10.24
C MET A 12 6.75 -14.27 9.09
N GLY A 13 7.42 -14.63 8.01
CA GLY A 13 6.86 -15.42 6.92
C GLY A 13 6.39 -16.81 7.36
N LYS A 14 7.18 -17.49 8.22
CA LYS A 14 6.84 -18.80 8.77
C LYS A 14 5.72 -18.75 9.82
N LYS A 15 5.65 -17.67 10.60
CA LYS A 15 4.58 -17.40 11.55
C LYS A 15 3.27 -17.04 10.82
N CYS A 16 3.36 -16.24 9.76
CA CYS A 16 2.25 -15.91 8.88
C CYS A 16 1.70 -17.17 8.19
N GLY A 17 2.55 -18.03 7.63
CA GLY A 17 2.17 -19.32 7.04
C GLY A 17 1.46 -20.25 8.03
N LYS A 18 2.00 -20.39 9.24
CA LYS A 18 1.38 -21.24 10.29
C LYS A 18 0.08 -20.65 10.85
N LEU A 19 -0.05 -19.33 10.94
CA LEU A 19 -1.30 -18.67 11.33
C LEU A 19 -2.38 -18.83 10.23
N LEU A 20 -1.97 -18.83 8.98
CA LEU A 20 -2.83 -19.06 7.83
C LEU A 20 -3.35 -20.52 7.77
N GLU A 21 -2.50 -21.51 8.04
CA GLU A 21 -2.89 -22.94 8.04
C GLU A 21 -3.83 -23.31 9.20
N LYS A 22 -3.64 -22.72 10.37
CA LYS A 22 -4.37 -23.13 11.60
C LYS A 22 -5.85 -22.74 11.64
N LYS A 23 -6.33 -21.83 10.76
CA LYS A 23 -7.71 -21.31 10.76
C LYS A 23 -8.55 -21.59 9.50
N ILE A 24 -8.04 -22.33 8.53
CA ILE A 24 -8.80 -22.69 7.31
C ILE A 24 -9.92 -23.73 7.58
N GLY A 25 -10.02 -24.27 8.79
CA GLY A 25 -10.79 -25.49 9.05
C GLY A 25 -12.09 -25.39 9.84
N GLN A 26 -12.57 -24.25 10.30
CA GLN A 26 -13.77 -24.26 11.15
C GLN A 26 -14.69 -23.05 10.96
N GLY A 27 -15.78 -23.27 10.30
CA GLY A 27 -16.96 -22.42 10.31
C GLY A 27 -17.55 -22.24 8.92
N GLY A 28 -18.73 -22.82 8.69
CA GLY A 28 -19.50 -22.58 7.47
C GLY A 28 -19.65 -21.08 7.23
N ILE A 29 -19.31 -20.63 6.01
CA ILE A 29 -19.38 -19.22 5.63
C ILE A 29 -20.85 -18.85 5.56
N THR A 30 -21.33 -18.07 6.54
CA THR A 30 -22.69 -17.55 6.52
C THR A 30 -22.74 -16.28 5.67
N ILE A 31 -23.68 -16.20 4.74
CA ILE A 31 -23.88 -15.01 3.88
C ILE A 31 -24.04 -13.74 4.72
N LYS A 32 -24.70 -13.85 5.88
CA LYS A 32 -24.91 -12.72 6.81
C LYS A 32 -23.58 -12.12 7.29
N GLU A 33 -22.59 -12.96 7.59
CA GLU A 33 -21.27 -12.51 8.04
C GLU A 33 -20.47 -11.85 6.92
N LEU A 34 -20.61 -12.32 5.68
CA LEU A 34 -20.00 -11.68 4.52
C LEU A 34 -20.60 -10.31 4.24
N VAL A 35 -21.91 -10.18 4.37
CA VAL A 35 -22.61 -8.89 4.20
C VAL A 35 -22.20 -7.92 5.31
N GLU A 36 -22.07 -8.38 6.55
CA GLU A 36 -21.57 -7.55 7.64
C GLU A 36 -20.13 -7.08 7.37
N LEU A 37 -19.27 -7.98 6.93
CA LEU A 37 -17.90 -7.70 6.57
C LEU A 37 -17.84 -6.63 5.46
N PHE A 38 -18.64 -6.79 4.41
CA PHE A 38 -18.76 -5.82 3.32
C PHE A 38 -19.17 -4.42 3.84
N TRP A 39 -20.22 -4.35 4.66
CA TRP A 39 -20.71 -3.08 5.21
C TRP A 39 -19.69 -2.36 6.08
N VAL A 40 -18.97 -3.10 6.90
CA VAL A 40 -17.94 -2.54 7.76
C VAL A 40 -16.81 -1.93 6.94
N PHE A 41 -16.29 -2.67 5.96
CA PHE A 41 -15.21 -2.17 5.12
C PHE A 41 -15.68 -1.07 4.16
N MET A 42 -16.93 -1.12 3.71
CA MET A 42 -17.54 -0.04 2.92
C MET A 42 -17.64 1.26 3.74
N LYS A 43 -18.06 1.18 4.99
CA LYS A 43 -18.09 2.34 5.89
C LYS A 43 -16.69 2.89 6.15
N MET A 44 -15.70 2.04 6.37
CA MET A 44 -14.31 2.46 6.53
C MET A 44 -13.78 3.13 5.26
N GLY A 45 -14.02 2.56 4.09
CA GLY A 45 -13.63 3.13 2.80
C GLY A 45 -14.26 4.49 2.51
N SER A 46 -15.51 4.72 2.97
CA SER A 46 -16.21 6.01 2.80
C SER A 46 -15.66 7.14 3.65
N VAL A 47 -15.07 6.81 4.81
CA VAL A 47 -14.58 7.80 5.79
C VAL A 47 -13.07 7.99 5.69
N THR A 48 -12.37 7.08 5.01
CA THR A 48 -10.92 7.13 4.91
C THR A 48 -10.49 8.14 3.85
N PHE A 49 -10.25 9.37 4.27
CA PHE A 49 -9.62 10.42 3.46
C PHE A 49 -8.18 10.59 3.92
N GLY A 50 -7.21 10.39 3.01
CA GLY A 50 -5.79 10.61 3.29
C GLY A 50 -4.91 9.38 3.08
N GLY A 51 -3.66 9.48 3.54
CA GLY A 51 -2.67 8.40 3.38
C GLY A 51 -2.88 7.23 4.34
N GLY A 52 -2.12 6.15 4.11
CA GLY A 52 -2.24 4.90 4.87
C GLY A 52 -2.22 5.03 6.39
N TYR A 53 -1.50 6.00 6.95
CA TYR A 53 -1.45 6.22 8.40
C TYR A 53 -2.75 6.75 9.01
N ALA A 54 -3.54 7.54 8.26
CA ALA A 54 -4.82 8.06 8.74
C ALA A 54 -5.88 6.96 8.91
N MET A 55 -5.70 5.83 8.25
CA MET A 55 -6.61 4.69 8.32
C MET A 55 -6.42 3.83 9.58
N LEU A 56 -5.24 3.80 10.16
CA LEU A 56 -4.91 2.90 11.27
C LEU A 56 -5.87 3.06 12.46
N PRO A 57 -6.16 4.29 12.96
CA PRO A 57 -7.13 4.49 14.04
C PRO A 57 -8.55 4.03 13.69
N ILE A 58 -8.93 4.17 12.41
CA ILE A 58 -10.26 3.76 11.94
C ILE A 58 -10.40 2.23 11.97
N ILE A 59 -9.35 1.52 11.50
CA ILE A 59 -9.31 0.06 11.56
C ILE A 59 -9.31 -0.42 13.02
N GLN A 60 -8.47 0.16 13.88
CA GLN A 60 -8.42 -0.22 15.30
C GLN A 60 -9.79 -0.09 15.94
N ARG A 61 -10.44 1.05 15.78
CA ARG A 61 -11.78 1.28 16.32
C ARG A 61 -12.84 0.32 15.79
N GLU A 62 -12.90 0.09 14.48
CA GLU A 62 -13.98 -0.70 13.86
C GLU A 62 -13.74 -2.21 13.98
N VAL A 63 -12.49 -2.67 13.89
CA VAL A 63 -12.13 -4.09 13.84
C VAL A 63 -11.76 -4.63 15.22
N VAL A 64 -11.01 -3.86 16.03
CA VAL A 64 -10.55 -4.28 17.34
C VAL A 64 -11.57 -3.92 18.43
N GLU A 65 -11.84 -2.63 18.62
CA GLU A 65 -12.65 -2.17 19.76
C GLU A 65 -14.13 -2.56 19.64
N LYS A 66 -14.75 -2.38 18.46
CA LYS A 66 -16.18 -2.62 18.29
C LYS A 66 -16.54 -4.07 18.05
N ARG A 67 -15.67 -4.84 17.39
CA ARG A 67 -16.01 -6.19 16.91
C ARG A 67 -15.12 -7.29 17.45
N GLY A 68 -13.93 -6.96 17.95
CA GLY A 68 -12.99 -7.96 18.44
C GLY A 68 -12.54 -8.96 17.35
N TRP A 69 -12.57 -8.55 16.07
CA TRP A 69 -12.20 -9.41 14.95
C TRP A 69 -10.69 -9.66 14.85
N ALA A 70 -9.91 -8.74 15.37
CA ALA A 70 -8.46 -8.86 15.48
C ALA A 70 -7.97 -8.16 16.75
N THR A 71 -6.76 -8.51 17.19
CA THR A 71 -6.07 -7.77 18.23
C THR A 71 -5.36 -6.55 17.64
N GLU A 72 -4.99 -5.60 18.49
CA GLU A 72 -4.25 -4.42 18.06
C GLU A 72 -2.90 -4.81 17.44
N GLU A 73 -2.18 -5.77 18.03
CA GLU A 73 -0.93 -6.30 17.51
C GLU A 73 -1.10 -6.92 16.12
N GLU A 74 -2.14 -7.71 15.91
CA GLU A 74 -2.43 -8.31 14.61
C GLU A 74 -2.73 -7.26 13.54
N VAL A 75 -3.46 -6.20 13.87
CA VAL A 75 -3.73 -5.09 12.93
C VAL A 75 -2.45 -4.37 12.57
N MET A 76 -1.55 -4.13 13.53
CA MET A 76 -0.24 -3.53 13.28
C MET A 76 0.64 -4.41 12.39
N ASP A 77 0.62 -5.74 12.60
CA ASP A 77 1.34 -6.68 11.75
C ASP A 77 0.80 -6.67 10.31
N TYR A 78 -0.51 -6.72 10.12
CA TYR A 78 -1.12 -6.63 8.78
C TYR A 78 -0.84 -5.30 8.10
N TYR A 79 -0.80 -4.22 8.87
CA TYR A 79 -0.44 -2.91 8.37
C TYR A 79 1.02 -2.87 7.91
N ALA A 80 1.95 -3.41 8.69
CA ALA A 80 3.36 -3.50 8.34
C ALA A 80 3.59 -4.35 7.08
N ILE A 81 2.89 -5.50 6.95
CA ILE A 81 2.93 -6.34 5.75
C ILE A 81 2.33 -5.58 4.56
N GLY A 82 1.23 -4.86 4.79
CA GLY A 82 0.58 -4.04 3.76
C GLY A 82 1.48 -2.95 3.19
N GLN A 83 2.41 -2.40 3.98
CA GLN A 83 3.43 -1.45 3.52
C GLN A 83 4.48 -2.10 2.60
N CYS A 84 4.79 -3.37 2.82
CA CYS A 84 5.76 -4.11 2.00
C CYS A 84 5.13 -4.68 0.72
N THR A 85 3.79 -4.74 0.65
CA THR A 85 3.05 -5.28 -0.49
C THR A 85 2.73 -4.16 -1.46
N PRO A 86 2.96 -4.34 -2.78
CA PRO A 86 2.61 -3.31 -3.76
C PRO A 86 1.11 -3.06 -3.76
N GLY A 87 0.73 -1.76 -3.79
CA GLY A 87 -0.65 -1.30 -3.79
C GLY A 87 -0.98 -0.33 -2.66
N ILE A 88 -2.28 -0.06 -2.49
CA ILE A 88 -2.77 0.84 -1.44
C ILE A 88 -2.77 0.10 -0.11
N ILE A 89 -1.99 0.58 0.87
CA ILE A 89 -1.83 -0.04 2.19
C ILE A 89 -3.18 -0.37 2.84
N ALA A 90 -4.14 0.55 2.73
CA ALA A 90 -5.48 0.41 3.25
C ALA A 90 -6.23 -0.80 2.68
N VAL A 91 -6.15 -0.99 1.36
CA VAL A 91 -6.77 -2.11 0.65
C VAL A 91 -6.07 -3.41 1.02
N ASN A 92 -4.74 -3.44 1.04
CA ASN A 92 -3.97 -4.62 1.42
C ASN A 92 -4.30 -5.06 2.85
N THR A 93 -4.32 -4.12 3.81
CA THR A 93 -4.67 -4.40 5.20
C THR A 93 -6.09 -4.93 5.34
N SER A 94 -7.05 -4.34 4.61
CA SER A 94 -8.44 -4.82 4.57
C SER A 94 -8.54 -6.24 4.04
N THR A 95 -7.77 -6.56 2.99
CA THR A 95 -7.69 -7.90 2.41
C THR A 95 -7.17 -8.92 3.42
N PHE A 96 -6.09 -8.59 4.15
CA PHE A 96 -5.53 -9.49 5.16
C PHE A 96 -6.48 -9.75 6.32
N ILE A 97 -7.17 -8.72 6.81
CA ILE A 97 -8.18 -8.86 7.88
C ILE A 97 -9.34 -9.71 7.38
N GLY A 98 -9.87 -9.44 6.20
CA GLY A 98 -10.94 -10.22 5.59
C GLY A 98 -10.56 -11.68 5.38
N TYR A 99 -9.34 -11.92 4.91
CA TYR A 99 -8.80 -13.27 4.73
C TYR A 99 -8.66 -14.03 6.06
N LYS A 100 -8.21 -13.36 7.11
CA LYS A 100 -8.15 -13.95 8.45
C LYS A 100 -9.51 -14.41 8.94
N LEU A 101 -10.56 -13.64 8.67
CA LEU A 101 -11.90 -13.90 9.17
C LEU A 101 -12.60 -15.02 8.42
N LYS A 102 -12.60 -14.98 7.09
CA LYS A 102 -13.41 -15.87 6.23
C LYS A 102 -12.63 -16.40 5.01
N GLY A 103 -11.31 -16.51 5.11
CA GLY A 103 -10.47 -17.03 4.03
C GLY A 103 -10.52 -16.18 2.77
N ILE A 104 -10.35 -16.80 1.61
CA ILE A 104 -10.28 -16.14 0.31
C ILE A 104 -11.52 -15.27 0.03
N LEU A 105 -12.72 -15.79 0.30
CA LEU A 105 -13.97 -15.06 0.10
C LEU A 105 -14.06 -13.83 1.01
N GLY A 106 -13.64 -13.96 2.27
CA GLY A 106 -13.58 -12.84 3.21
C GLY A 106 -12.61 -11.74 2.74
N GLY A 107 -11.44 -12.11 2.25
CA GLY A 107 -10.49 -11.17 1.66
C GLY A 107 -11.08 -10.42 0.47
N PHE A 108 -11.74 -11.14 -0.43
CA PHE A 108 -12.38 -10.55 -1.62
C PHE A 108 -13.49 -9.56 -1.23
N VAL A 109 -14.38 -9.97 -0.31
CA VAL A 109 -15.51 -9.15 0.14
C VAL A 109 -15.05 -7.91 0.89
N ALA A 110 -14.03 -8.03 1.75
CA ALA A 110 -13.46 -6.90 2.48
C ALA A 110 -12.80 -5.88 1.54
N THR A 111 -12.02 -6.37 0.57
CA THR A 111 -11.37 -5.53 -0.46
C THR A 111 -12.39 -4.79 -1.30
N PHE A 112 -13.38 -5.54 -1.82
CA PHE A 112 -14.43 -4.95 -2.64
C PHE A 112 -15.27 -3.94 -1.85
N GLY A 113 -15.64 -4.28 -0.61
CA GLY A 113 -16.35 -3.37 0.28
C GLY A 113 -15.58 -2.07 0.50
N PHE A 114 -14.27 -2.13 0.72
CA PHE A 114 -13.43 -0.95 0.94
C PHE A 114 -13.35 -0.03 -0.29
N VAL A 115 -13.25 -0.60 -1.49
CA VAL A 115 -13.09 0.15 -2.75
C VAL A 115 -14.44 0.64 -3.32
N PHE A 116 -15.52 -0.05 -2.98
CA PHE A 116 -16.85 0.18 -3.54
C PHE A 116 -17.36 1.64 -3.46
N PRO A 117 -17.29 2.34 -2.30
CA PRO A 117 -17.73 3.73 -2.22
C PRO A 117 -16.91 4.66 -3.13
N SER A 118 -15.61 4.42 -3.27
CA SER A 118 -14.76 5.19 -4.17
C SER A 118 -15.17 5.03 -5.63
N ILE A 119 -15.50 3.80 -6.05
CA ILE A 119 -16.00 3.52 -7.41
C ILE A 119 -17.29 4.27 -7.67
N ILE A 120 -18.25 4.20 -6.72
CA ILE A 120 -19.54 4.90 -6.87
C ILE A 120 -19.33 6.41 -7.02
N ILE A 121 -18.56 7.00 -6.10
CA ILE A 121 -18.32 8.46 -6.10
C ILE A 121 -17.65 8.88 -7.42
N ILE A 122 -16.60 8.18 -7.84
CA ILE A 122 -15.90 8.51 -9.09
C ILE A 122 -16.79 8.34 -10.30
N THR A 123 -17.62 7.29 -10.36
CA THR A 123 -18.54 7.04 -11.46
C THR A 123 -19.61 8.14 -11.56
N ILE A 124 -20.19 8.56 -10.43
CA ILE A 124 -21.16 9.66 -10.39
C ILE A 124 -20.50 10.96 -10.86
N ILE A 125 -19.32 11.29 -10.32
CA ILE A 125 -18.58 12.48 -10.70
C ILE A 125 -18.25 12.45 -12.21
N ALA A 126 -17.75 11.34 -12.72
CA ALA A 126 -17.40 11.19 -14.13
C ALA A 126 -18.63 11.36 -15.05
N ALA A 127 -19.77 10.78 -14.70
CA ALA A 127 -21.02 10.96 -15.45
C ALA A 127 -21.50 12.42 -15.45
N PHE A 128 -21.36 13.11 -14.31
CA PHE A 128 -21.73 14.53 -14.22
C PHE A 128 -20.79 15.41 -15.06
N ILE A 129 -19.49 15.15 -14.97
CA ILE A 129 -18.47 15.96 -15.67
C ILE A 129 -18.62 15.85 -17.20
N GLN A 130 -18.96 14.68 -17.74
CA GLN A 130 -19.17 14.51 -19.19
C GLN A 130 -20.18 15.52 -19.77
N ASN A 131 -21.23 15.84 -19.02
CA ASN A 131 -22.24 16.79 -19.47
C ASN A 131 -21.80 18.26 -19.36
N PHE A 132 -20.82 18.57 -18.53
CA PHE A 132 -20.38 19.94 -18.23
C PHE A 132 -18.91 20.20 -18.61
N ALA A 133 -18.26 19.25 -19.27
CA ALA A 133 -16.83 19.32 -19.62
C ALA A 133 -16.48 20.55 -20.51
N HIS A 134 -17.48 21.11 -21.21
CA HIS A 134 -17.31 22.29 -22.07
C HIS A 134 -17.32 23.63 -21.31
N LEU A 135 -17.65 23.63 -20.02
CA LEU A 135 -17.67 24.84 -19.21
C LEU A 135 -16.26 25.21 -18.76
N PRO A 136 -15.81 26.47 -19.01
CA PRO A 136 -14.44 26.90 -18.67
C PRO A 136 -14.14 26.78 -17.16
N TYR A 137 -15.14 26.95 -16.32
CA TYR A 137 -14.98 26.78 -14.86
C TYR A 137 -14.53 25.38 -14.44
N ILE A 138 -15.00 24.34 -15.15
CA ILE A 138 -14.61 22.95 -14.87
C ILE A 138 -13.16 22.71 -15.29
N THR A 139 -12.77 23.25 -16.44
CA THR A 139 -11.37 23.19 -16.89
C THR A 139 -10.43 23.83 -15.86
N TYR A 140 -10.77 25.02 -15.36
CA TYR A 140 -9.97 25.69 -14.33
C TYR A 140 -9.91 24.90 -13.02
N ALA A 141 -11.00 24.26 -12.62
CA ALA A 141 -11.03 23.38 -11.43
C ALA A 141 -10.09 22.19 -11.61
N PHE A 142 -10.08 21.54 -12.78
CA PHE A 142 -9.17 20.45 -13.09
C PHE A 142 -7.72 20.88 -13.12
N ASP A 143 -7.42 22.05 -13.66
CA ASP A 143 -6.06 22.59 -13.67
C ASP A 143 -5.57 22.87 -12.24
N GLY A 144 -6.44 23.38 -11.37
CA GLY A 144 -6.15 23.52 -9.94
C GLY A 144 -5.87 22.17 -9.24
N ILE A 145 -6.68 21.14 -9.53
CA ILE A 145 -6.48 19.78 -9.00
C ILE A 145 -5.15 19.21 -9.51
N ARG A 146 -4.83 19.35 -10.78
CA ARG A 146 -3.55 18.89 -11.36
C ARG A 146 -2.35 19.55 -10.68
N ALA A 147 -2.40 20.87 -10.46
CA ALA A 147 -1.35 21.59 -9.75
C ALA A 147 -1.17 21.08 -8.31
N CYS A 148 -2.28 20.84 -7.60
CA CYS A 148 -2.25 20.29 -6.25
C CYS A 148 -1.66 18.87 -6.21
N VAL A 149 -2.05 17.99 -7.15
CA VAL A 149 -1.52 16.64 -7.25
C VAL A 149 -0.01 16.67 -7.55
N CYS A 150 0.45 17.54 -8.43
CA CYS A 150 1.88 17.72 -8.69
C CYS A 150 2.64 18.14 -7.41
N ALA A 151 2.09 19.06 -6.64
CA ALA A 151 2.70 19.49 -5.38
C ALA A 151 2.77 18.34 -4.35
N LEU A 152 1.70 17.53 -4.24
CA LEU A 152 1.67 16.36 -3.35
C LEU A 152 2.69 15.29 -3.77
N ILE A 153 2.83 15.04 -5.08
CA ILE A 153 3.85 14.12 -5.60
C ILE A 153 5.25 14.62 -5.28
N LEU A 154 5.52 15.90 -5.48
CA LEU A 154 6.82 16.50 -5.14
C LEU A 154 7.12 16.39 -3.64
N ASP A 155 6.16 16.68 -2.77
CA ASP A 155 6.32 16.52 -1.32
C ASP A 155 6.61 15.06 -0.95
N ALA A 156 5.91 14.10 -1.55
CA ALA A 156 6.16 12.68 -1.35
C ALA A 156 7.56 12.26 -1.81
N VAL A 157 8.00 12.71 -2.99
CA VAL A 157 9.34 12.44 -3.53
C VAL A 157 10.42 13.02 -2.62
N VAL A 158 10.25 14.25 -2.12
CA VAL A 158 11.21 14.88 -1.21
C VAL A 158 11.28 14.12 0.12
N LYS A 159 10.14 13.75 0.70
CA LYS A 159 10.08 13.01 1.96
C LYS A 159 10.70 11.61 1.85
N LEU A 160 10.37 10.88 0.78
CA LEU A 160 10.95 9.57 0.49
C LEU A 160 12.44 9.66 0.18
N GLY A 161 12.85 10.65 -0.63
CA GLY A 161 14.25 10.89 -0.96
C GLY A 161 15.10 11.13 0.27
N LYS A 162 14.67 12.02 1.17
CA LYS A 162 15.38 12.28 2.45
C LYS A 162 15.53 11.05 3.33
N LYS A 163 14.59 10.11 3.26
CA LYS A 163 14.61 8.88 4.08
C LYS A 163 15.38 7.75 3.41
N SER A 164 15.36 7.65 2.09
CA SER A 164 15.92 6.54 1.32
C SER A 164 17.33 6.79 0.83
N VAL A 165 17.71 8.04 0.56
CA VAL A 165 19.05 8.40 0.08
C VAL A 165 19.96 8.66 1.28
N ILE A 166 20.67 7.61 1.70
CA ILE A 166 21.59 7.67 2.84
C ILE A 166 23.01 8.00 2.37
N ASP A 167 23.40 7.48 1.20
CA ASP A 167 24.75 7.55 0.64
C ASP A 167 24.82 8.33 -0.66
N LYS A 168 26.00 8.94 -0.94
CA LYS A 168 26.26 9.65 -2.20
C LYS A 168 26.10 8.76 -3.44
N TRP A 169 26.36 7.47 -3.33
CA TRP A 169 26.15 6.49 -4.40
C TRP A 169 24.68 6.25 -4.69
N CYS A 170 23.83 6.19 -3.65
CA CYS A 170 22.38 6.12 -3.81
C CYS A 170 21.84 7.35 -4.53
N LEU A 171 22.36 8.53 -4.22
CA LEU A 171 21.99 9.77 -4.92
C LEU A 171 22.34 9.69 -6.40
N GLY A 172 23.56 9.23 -6.75
CA GLY A 172 23.98 9.05 -8.14
C GLY A 172 23.07 8.11 -8.93
N ILE A 173 22.76 6.93 -8.34
CA ILE A 173 21.82 5.97 -8.97
C ILE A 173 20.44 6.62 -9.18
N CYS A 174 19.93 7.32 -8.17
CA CYS A 174 18.63 7.99 -8.24
C CYS A 174 18.57 9.00 -9.38
N VAL A 175 19.58 9.85 -9.52
CA VAL A 175 19.67 10.84 -10.60
C VAL A 175 19.76 10.17 -11.97
N VAL A 176 20.61 9.16 -12.13
CA VAL A 176 20.77 8.43 -13.40
C VAL A 176 19.45 7.75 -13.81
N ILE A 177 18.78 7.08 -12.88
CA ILE A 177 17.49 6.41 -13.18
C ILE A 177 16.39 7.42 -13.49
N THR A 178 16.38 8.58 -12.82
CA THR A 178 15.41 9.65 -13.11
C THR A 178 15.62 10.22 -14.51
N ILE A 179 16.87 10.49 -14.90
CA ILE A 179 17.19 10.95 -16.24
C ILE A 179 16.83 9.89 -17.29
N LEU A 180 17.20 8.63 -17.02
CA LEU A 180 16.87 7.52 -17.91
C LEU A 180 15.36 7.35 -18.09
N SER A 181 14.60 7.47 -17.01
CA SER A 181 13.13 7.43 -17.04
C SER A 181 12.51 8.60 -17.84
N ALA A 182 13.12 9.78 -17.79
CA ALA A 182 12.62 10.96 -18.51
C ALA A 182 12.88 10.88 -20.04
N PHE A 183 14.01 10.28 -20.44
CA PHE A 183 14.41 10.20 -21.85
C PHE A 183 14.08 8.88 -22.55
N THR A 184 13.65 7.86 -21.81
CA THR A 184 13.40 6.51 -22.35
C THR A 184 12.01 6.03 -21.96
N SER A 185 11.25 5.51 -22.91
CA SER A 185 9.92 4.92 -22.69
C SER A 185 10.00 3.49 -22.08
N LEU A 186 11.02 3.22 -21.26
CA LEU A 186 11.18 1.91 -20.60
C LEU A 186 10.15 1.73 -19.51
N SER A 187 9.66 0.50 -19.37
CA SER A 187 8.75 0.13 -18.27
C SER A 187 9.38 0.46 -16.91
N PRO A 188 8.64 1.10 -15.98
CA PRO A 188 9.12 1.38 -14.63
C PRO A 188 9.66 0.14 -13.90
N VAL A 189 9.12 -1.04 -14.19
CA VAL A 189 9.55 -2.32 -13.60
C VAL A 189 11.01 -2.63 -13.97
N ILE A 190 11.39 -2.41 -15.23
CA ILE A 190 12.76 -2.64 -15.70
C ILE A 190 13.72 -1.69 -15.01
N LEU A 191 13.34 -0.40 -14.88
CA LEU A 191 14.15 0.61 -14.19
C LEU A 191 14.39 0.26 -12.72
N VAL A 192 13.36 -0.24 -12.02
CA VAL A 192 13.49 -0.68 -10.62
C VAL A 192 14.43 -1.87 -10.49
N VAL A 193 14.33 -2.86 -11.40
CA VAL A 193 15.22 -4.04 -11.38
C VAL A 193 16.67 -3.61 -11.67
N LEU A 194 16.89 -2.73 -12.65
CA LEU A 194 18.22 -2.20 -12.95
C LEU A 194 18.82 -1.40 -11.78
N ALA A 195 18.01 -0.54 -11.14
CA ALA A 195 18.43 0.21 -9.97
C ALA A 195 18.80 -0.72 -8.80
N GLY A 196 18.01 -1.76 -8.56
CA GLY A 196 18.27 -2.76 -7.55
C GLY A 196 19.56 -3.56 -7.81
N ALA A 197 19.77 -4.00 -9.05
CA ALA A 197 20.98 -4.71 -9.46
C ALA A 197 22.23 -3.82 -9.32
N ALA A 198 22.16 -2.56 -9.79
CA ALA A 198 23.26 -1.60 -9.66
C ALA A 198 23.61 -1.33 -8.19
N GLY A 199 22.61 -1.13 -7.32
CA GLY A 199 22.79 -0.93 -5.88
C GLY A 199 23.45 -2.14 -5.20
N ALA A 200 23.01 -3.35 -5.55
CA ALA A 200 23.58 -4.59 -5.04
C ALA A 200 25.04 -4.78 -5.47
N CYS A 201 25.37 -4.49 -6.73
CA CYS A 201 26.75 -4.54 -7.24
C CYS A 201 27.68 -3.55 -6.53
N ILE A 202 27.25 -2.31 -6.33
CA ILE A 202 28.06 -1.28 -5.66
C ILE A 202 28.33 -1.67 -4.20
N LYS A 203 27.31 -2.12 -3.50
CA LYS A 203 27.43 -2.54 -2.09
C LYS A 203 28.32 -3.77 -1.92
N ASN A 204 28.29 -4.69 -2.89
CA ASN A 204 29.16 -5.86 -2.86
C ASN A 204 30.64 -5.49 -3.14
N LEU A 205 30.87 -4.52 -4.03
CA LEU A 205 32.21 -3.97 -4.29
C LEU A 205 32.78 -3.20 -3.09
N GLU A 206 31.96 -2.45 -2.35
CA GLU A 206 32.41 -1.79 -1.09
C GLU A 206 32.77 -2.80 0.00
N LYS A 207 31.99 -3.89 0.10
CA LYS A 207 32.29 -4.95 1.06
C LYS A 207 33.63 -5.65 0.78
N LEU A 208 33.93 -5.91 -0.49
CA LEU A 208 35.21 -6.49 -0.93
C LEU A 208 36.38 -5.54 -0.74
N LYS A 209 36.18 -4.22 -0.81
CA LYS A 209 37.21 -3.22 -0.52
C LYS A 209 37.46 -3.01 0.97
N GLY A 210 36.42 -3.18 1.82
CA GLY A 210 36.52 -3.08 3.28
C GLY A 210 37.26 -4.25 3.93
N GLU A 211 37.23 -5.41 3.27
CA GLU A 211 37.89 -6.64 3.78
C GLU A 211 39.40 -6.73 3.41
N LYS A 212 39.87 -5.79 2.56
CA LYS A 212 41.31 -5.69 2.15
C LYS A 212 42.09 -4.60 2.91
N LYS A 213 41.54 -4.03 3.97
CA LYS A 213 42.21 -3.05 4.83
C LYS A 213 42.15 -3.52 6.29
#